data_55845439c6288972ca80c346da41e2e1
#
_entry.id   55845439c6288972ca80c346da41e2e1
#
_cell.length_a   1.000
_cell.length_b   1.000
_cell.length_c   1.000
_cell.angle_alpha   90.00
_cell.angle_beta   90.00
_cell.angle_gamma   90.00
#
_symmetry.space_group_name_H-M   'P 1'
#
loop_
_entity.id
_entity.type
_entity.pdbx_description
1 polymer ?
#
loop_
_entity_poly.entity_id
_entity_poly.type
_entity_poly.pdbx_seq_one_letter_code
_entity_poly.pdbx_strand_id
1 'polypeptide(L)'
;SDRTTWEFGSRCYIILTLGIVHEGVAFPVLWWMLKKKGNSNSDERMRLLETFGQWFPNAQVRCLCGDREFVGQSWLRYLLLEPAMPFRLRIRASDKIERHGKALAARVVFAHLQVGESQRLTRHCQVWGLPVAVEALRLEDGNLLVVIGPQSDENLVADYALRWGIETLFGLFKTRGFCLESTHFTEAERLRKLFALLTLALCWAMKTGLFLHQVQPVAIKKHGRRAKSLFRLGFDYLRHLLLNPSPLCEDDFRHTIKLLSCT
;
A
#
# COMPACT_ATOMS: atom_id res chain seq x y z
N SER A 1 -1.71 4.81 -1.49
CA SER A 1 -1.85 4.45 -2.91
C SER A 1 -0.52 4.04 -3.52
N ASP A 2 -0.58 3.19 -4.50
CA ASP A 2 0.60 2.72 -5.25
C ASP A 2 0.16 2.20 -6.62
N ARG A 3 1.12 1.84 -7.48
CA ARG A 3 0.86 1.26 -8.78
C ARG A 3 1.66 -0.02 -8.99
N THR A 4 1.15 -0.87 -9.84
CA THR A 4 1.92 -1.97 -10.43
C THR A 4 1.75 -1.98 -11.93
N THR A 5 2.76 -2.49 -12.63
CA THR A 5 2.72 -2.63 -14.09
C THR A 5 2.27 -4.03 -14.46
N TRP A 6 1.41 -4.11 -15.46
CA TRP A 6 1.00 -5.33 -16.14
C TRP A 6 1.50 -5.27 -17.58
N GLU A 7 2.33 -6.21 -17.97
CA GLU A 7 2.87 -6.27 -19.33
C GLU A 7 2.68 -7.67 -19.92
N PHE A 8 2.10 -7.75 -21.11
CA PHE A 8 2.00 -8.98 -21.86
C PHE A 8 2.00 -8.69 -23.36
N GLY A 9 2.99 -9.24 -24.09
CA GLY A 9 3.23 -8.93 -25.49
C GLY A 9 3.47 -7.43 -25.71
N SER A 10 2.70 -6.83 -26.60
CA SER A 10 2.74 -5.38 -26.86
C SER A 10 1.88 -4.53 -25.93
N ARG A 11 1.13 -5.16 -25.03
CA ARG A 11 0.20 -4.48 -24.12
C ARG A 11 0.88 -4.15 -22.81
N CYS A 12 0.71 -2.91 -22.35
CA CYS A 12 1.18 -2.44 -21.06
C CYS A 12 0.06 -1.65 -20.38
N TYR A 13 -0.22 -1.99 -19.12
CA TYR A 13 -1.17 -1.28 -18.27
C TYR A 13 -0.49 -0.93 -16.96
N ILE A 14 -0.80 0.24 -16.46
CA ILE A 14 -0.53 0.61 -15.07
C ILE A 14 -1.81 0.35 -14.28
N ILE A 15 -1.72 -0.44 -13.24
CA ILE A 15 -2.81 -0.65 -12.30
C ILE A 15 -2.59 0.31 -11.14
N LEU A 16 -3.23 1.49 -11.21
CA LEU A 16 -3.22 2.46 -10.14
C LEU A 16 -4.20 2.01 -9.07
N THR A 17 -3.73 1.76 -7.84
CA THR A 17 -4.51 1.15 -6.78
C THR A 17 -4.54 2.01 -5.52
N LEU A 18 -5.73 2.21 -4.97
CA LEU A 18 -5.95 2.67 -3.61
C LEU A 18 -6.40 1.47 -2.76
N GLY A 19 -5.68 1.19 -1.68
CA GLY A 19 -5.99 0.06 -0.79
C GLY A 19 -5.94 0.48 0.68
N ILE A 20 -6.71 -0.22 1.51
CA ILE A 20 -6.69 -0.11 2.96
C ILE A 20 -5.72 -1.16 3.50
N VAL A 21 -4.79 -0.74 4.36
CA VAL A 21 -3.80 -1.65 4.96
C VAL A 21 -4.35 -2.24 6.26
N HIS A 22 -4.35 -3.56 6.34
CA HIS A 22 -4.71 -4.31 7.54
C HIS A 22 -3.83 -5.56 7.66
N GLU A 23 -3.30 -5.86 8.83
CA GLU A 23 -2.42 -7.01 9.11
C GLU A 23 -1.26 -7.18 8.11
N GLY A 24 -0.66 -6.06 7.69
CA GLY A 24 0.50 -6.04 6.78
C GLY A 24 0.18 -6.32 5.31
N VAL A 25 -1.09 -6.33 4.93
CA VAL A 25 -1.55 -6.49 3.55
C VAL A 25 -2.48 -5.33 3.18
N ALA A 26 -2.36 -4.79 1.97
CA ALA A 26 -3.34 -3.85 1.46
C ALA A 26 -4.50 -4.58 0.76
N PHE A 27 -5.73 -4.13 1.03
CA PHE A 27 -6.95 -4.59 0.39
C PHE A 27 -7.38 -3.52 -0.61
N PRO A 28 -7.41 -3.82 -1.92
CA PRO A 28 -7.86 -2.86 -2.93
C PRO A 28 -9.28 -2.38 -2.67
N VAL A 29 -9.48 -1.07 -2.71
CA VAL A 29 -10.81 -0.43 -2.63
C VAL A 29 -11.18 0.17 -3.97
N LEU A 30 -10.21 0.83 -4.61
CA LEU A 30 -10.34 1.38 -5.96
C LEU A 30 -9.11 1.04 -6.79
N TRP A 31 -9.32 0.76 -8.07
CA TRP A 31 -8.21 0.58 -9.01
C TRP A 31 -8.61 0.98 -10.44
N TRP A 32 -7.65 1.52 -11.17
CA TRP A 32 -7.79 1.92 -12.55
C TRP A 32 -6.75 1.27 -13.42
N MET A 33 -7.17 0.76 -14.59
CA MET A 33 -6.30 0.21 -15.61
C MET A 33 -5.93 1.33 -16.58
N LEU A 34 -4.76 1.94 -16.39
CA LEU A 34 -4.28 3.02 -17.24
C LEU A 34 -3.51 2.42 -18.41
N LYS A 35 -3.99 2.65 -19.65
CA LYS A 35 -3.36 2.15 -20.88
C LYS A 35 -2.19 3.06 -21.29
N LYS A 36 -1.12 3.00 -20.51
CA LYS A 36 0.12 3.76 -20.75
C LYS A 36 1.33 3.11 -20.09
N LYS A 37 2.53 3.54 -20.51
CA LYS A 37 3.79 3.26 -19.83
C LYS A 37 4.16 4.41 -18.88
N GLY A 38 5.02 4.13 -17.91
CA GLY A 38 5.54 5.12 -16.96
C GLY A 38 4.68 5.28 -15.71
N ASN A 39 4.51 6.52 -15.20
CA ASN A 39 3.85 6.78 -13.93
C ASN A 39 2.43 7.34 -14.11
N SER A 40 1.61 7.23 -13.05
CA SER A 40 0.38 8.02 -12.95
C SER A 40 0.73 9.50 -12.80
N ASN A 41 -0.07 10.39 -13.39
CA ASN A 41 0.05 11.82 -13.19
C ASN A 41 -0.77 12.30 -11.97
N SER A 42 -0.63 13.58 -11.62
CA SER A 42 -1.35 14.15 -10.47
C SER A 42 -2.87 14.12 -10.64
N ASP A 43 -3.38 14.40 -11.85
CA ASP A 43 -4.81 14.44 -12.12
C ASP A 43 -5.47 13.06 -11.95
N GLU A 44 -4.80 12.00 -12.40
CA GLU A 44 -5.28 10.62 -12.20
C GLU A 44 -5.36 10.25 -10.71
N ARG A 45 -4.39 10.71 -9.92
CA ARG A 45 -4.37 10.48 -8.47
C ARG A 45 -5.45 11.27 -7.75
N MET A 46 -5.65 12.55 -8.13
CA MET A 46 -6.70 13.41 -7.58
C MET A 46 -8.07 12.80 -7.85
N ARG A 47 -8.37 12.45 -9.12
CA ARG A 47 -9.64 11.80 -9.49
C ARG A 47 -9.88 10.49 -8.75
N LEU A 48 -8.83 9.69 -8.50
CA LEU A 48 -8.97 8.45 -7.71
C LEU A 48 -9.40 8.75 -6.27
N LEU A 49 -8.84 9.80 -5.63
CA LEU A 49 -9.23 10.23 -4.29
C LEU A 49 -10.62 10.89 -4.27
N GLU A 50 -10.97 11.69 -5.27
CA GLU A 50 -12.32 12.26 -5.43
C GLU A 50 -13.37 11.14 -5.53
N THR A 51 -13.10 10.12 -6.36
CA THR A 51 -13.97 8.93 -6.47
C THR A 51 -14.07 8.20 -5.13
N PHE A 52 -12.97 8.07 -4.39
CA PHE A 52 -13.00 7.49 -3.05
C PHE A 52 -13.88 8.31 -2.09
N GLY A 53 -13.74 9.64 -2.06
CA GLY A 53 -14.54 10.51 -1.23
C GLY A 53 -16.03 10.47 -1.57
N GLN A 54 -16.38 10.35 -2.86
CA GLN A 54 -17.77 10.19 -3.31
C GLN A 54 -18.38 8.86 -2.87
N TRP A 55 -17.62 7.77 -2.95
CA TRP A 55 -18.13 6.43 -2.60
C TRP A 55 -18.12 6.15 -1.10
N PHE A 56 -17.21 6.79 -0.38
CA PHE A 56 -17.02 6.61 1.06
C PHE A 56 -17.00 7.95 1.81
N PRO A 57 -18.09 8.73 1.77
CA PRO A 57 -18.11 10.10 2.30
C PRO A 57 -17.85 10.19 3.80
N ASN A 58 -18.13 9.12 4.54
CA ASN A 58 -17.93 9.04 5.99
C ASN A 58 -16.64 8.34 6.40
N ALA A 59 -15.76 8.01 5.44
CA ALA A 59 -14.53 7.31 5.76
C ALA A 59 -13.55 8.22 6.52
N GLN A 60 -13.09 7.76 7.68
CA GLN A 60 -12.02 8.41 8.42
C GLN A 60 -10.68 7.88 7.94
N VAL A 61 -9.93 8.72 7.22
CA VAL A 61 -8.61 8.36 6.69
C VAL A 61 -7.54 8.75 7.70
N ARG A 62 -6.86 7.77 8.28
CA ARG A 62 -5.73 8.00 9.20
C ARG A 62 -4.57 8.70 8.48
N CYS A 63 -4.15 8.15 7.34
CA CYS A 63 -3.19 8.80 6.44
C CYS A 63 -3.16 8.10 5.08
N LEU A 64 -2.81 8.86 4.04
CA LEU A 64 -2.54 8.38 2.70
C LEU A 64 -1.03 8.19 2.53
N CYS A 65 -0.57 6.97 2.29
CA CYS A 65 0.83 6.71 1.99
C CYS A 65 1.08 6.65 0.48
N GLY A 66 2.17 7.28 0.03
CA GLY A 66 2.61 7.25 -1.37
C GLY A 66 4.14 7.15 -1.48
N ASP A 67 4.62 6.38 -2.47
CA ASP A 67 6.05 6.26 -2.74
C ASP A 67 6.59 7.49 -3.48
N ARG A 68 7.90 7.54 -3.68
CA ARG A 68 8.65 8.62 -4.36
C ARG A 68 8.18 8.92 -5.79
N GLU A 69 7.32 8.08 -6.35
CA GLU A 69 6.67 8.33 -7.64
C GLU A 69 5.36 9.11 -7.50
N PHE A 70 4.78 9.12 -6.29
CA PHE A 70 3.54 9.82 -5.94
C PHE A 70 3.85 11.19 -5.33
N VAL A 71 4.71 11.97 -5.99
CA VAL A 71 5.16 13.28 -5.53
C VAL A 71 4.95 14.33 -6.62
N GLY A 72 5.12 15.61 -6.26
CA GLY A 72 4.98 16.75 -7.12
C GLY A 72 4.20 17.88 -6.46
N GLN A 73 4.47 19.13 -6.88
CA GLN A 73 3.90 20.32 -6.25
C GLN A 73 2.37 20.36 -6.31
N SER A 74 1.77 20.08 -7.47
CA SER A 74 0.31 20.06 -7.64
C SER A 74 -0.37 19.00 -6.78
N TRP A 75 0.21 17.79 -6.72
CA TRP A 75 -0.28 16.71 -5.87
C TRP A 75 -0.18 17.04 -4.38
N LEU A 76 0.96 17.59 -3.94
CA LEU A 76 1.16 17.99 -2.55
C LEU A 76 0.21 19.13 -2.15
N ARG A 77 0.02 20.12 -3.04
CA ARG A 77 -0.93 21.23 -2.83
C ARG A 77 -2.35 20.69 -2.66
N TYR A 78 -2.78 19.78 -3.53
CA TYR A 78 -4.09 19.15 -3.43
C TYR A 78 -4.30 18.48 -2.06
N LEU A 79 -3.35 17.65 -1.61
CA LEU A 79 -3.46 16.96 -0.32
C LEU A 79 -3.49 17.89 0.89
N LEU A 80 -2.83 19.04 0.80
CA LEU A 80 -2.79 20.03 1.88
C LEU A 80 -4.06 20.88 1.96
N LEU A 81 -4.68 21.19 0.82
CA LEU A 81 -5.74 22.20 0.72
C LEU A 81 -7.14 21.61 0.49
N GLU A 82 -7.22 20.59 -0.38
CA GLU A 82 -8.49 20.07 -0.88
C GLU A 82 -8.57 18.57 -0.67
N PRO A 83 -8.56 17.90 0.12
CA PRO A 83 -9.32 17.34 1.19
C PRO A 83 -8.69 17.55 2.56
N ALA A 84 -7.61 18.29 2.69
CA ALA A 84 -6.83 18.43 3.91
C ALA A 84 -6.54 17.06 4.54
N MET A 85 -6.13 16.11 3.69
CA MET A 85 -5.99 14.70 4.06
C MET A 85 -4.62 14.45 4.70
N PRO A 86 -4.53 13.80 5.86
CA PRO A 86 -3.25 13.36 6.40
C PRO A 86 -2.52 12.46 5.40
N PHE A 87 -1.24 12.70 5.16
CA PHE A 87 -0.46 11.95 4.18
C PHE A 87 0.97 11.65 4.67
N ARG A 88 1.57 10.61 4.09
CA ARG A 88 2.98 10.21 4.24
C ARG A 88 3.53 9.95 2.85
N LEU A 89 4.28 10.90 2.31
CA LEU A 89 4.90 10.77 1.00
C LEU A 89 6.40 10.63 1.13
N ARG A 90 6.96 9.61 0.50
CA ARG A 90 8.41 9.48 0.37
C ARG A 90 8.91 10.40 -0.72
N ILE A 91 9.93 11.19 -0.41
CA ILE A 91 10.65 12.01 -1.37
C ILE A 91 12.05 11.44 -1.64
N ARG A 92 12.69 11.91 -2.69
CA ARG A 92 14.06 11.49 -3.03
C ARG A 92 15.05 12.19 -2.12
N ALA A 93 16.18 11.55 -1.83
CA ALA A 93 17.28 12.17 -1.09
C ALA A 93 17.89 13.38 -1.83
N SER A 94 17.64 13.50 -3.15
CA SER A 94 18.04 14.66 -3.97
C SER A 94 17.04 15.82 -3.92
N ASP A 95 15.79 15.59 -3.48
CA ASP A 95 14.78 16.64 -3.41
C ASP A 95 15.19 17.69 -2.38
N LYS A 96 14.89 18.96 -2.69
CA LYS A 96 15.29 20.08 -1.85
C LYS A 96 14.30 20.32 -0.73
N ILE A 97 14.84 20.52 0.47
CA ILE A 97 14.14 21.03 1.64
C ILE A 97 14.56 22.48 1.80
N GLU A 98 13.61 23.37 1.76
CA GLU A 98 13.82 24.79 2.02
C GLU A 98 13.59 25.07 3.50
N ARG A 99 14.59 25.71 4.14
CA ARG A 99 14.56 26.06 5.55
C ARG A 99 15.34 27.33 5.79
N HIS A 100 14.74 28.29 6.50
CA HIS A 100 15.37 29.61 6.79
C HIS A 100 15.95 30.30 5.53
N GLY A 101 15.21 30.23 4.41
CA GLY A 101 15.62 30.85 3.14
C GLY A 101 16.73 30.09 2.38
N LYS A 102 17.15 28.90 2.87
CA LYS A 102 18.15 28.05 2.20
C LYS A 102 17.50 26.75 1.72
N ALA A 103 17.70 26.41 0.45
CA ALA A 103 17.22 25.18 -0.18
C ALA A 103 18.38 24.19 -0.34
N LEU A 104 18.37 23.11 0.45
CA LEU A 104 19.40 22.06 0.43
C LEU A 104 18.77 20.71 0.11
N ALA A 105 19.50 19.85 -0.60
CA ALA A 105 19.06 18.48 -0.83
C ALA A 105 18.88 17.72 0.50
N ALA A 106 17.85 16.88 0.60
CA ALA A 106 17.57 16.14 1.84
C ALA A 106 18.79 15.34 2.32
N ARG A 107 19.58 14.75 1.40
CA ARG A 107 20.83 14.05 1.75
C ARG A 107 21.86 14.92 2.45
N VAL A 108 21.87 16.24 2.18
CA VAL A 108 22.78 17.19 2.82
C VAL A 108 22.24 17.59 4.18
N VAL A 109 20.93 17.86 4.28
CA VAL A 109 20.27 18.23 5.54
C VAL A 109 20.44 17.13 6.59
N PHE A 110 20.34 15.86 6.19
CA PHE A 110 20.39 14.68 7.06
C PHE A 110 21.70 13.88 6.93
N ALA A 111 22.80 14.53 6.48
CA ALA A 111 24.09 13.85 6.28
C ALA A 111 24.68 13.29 7.59
N HIS A 112 24.37 13.91 8.73
CA HIS A 112 24.90 13.57 10.05
C HIS A 112 24.24 12.32 10.68
N LEU A 113 23.09 11.85 10.17
CA LEU A 113 22.40 10.68 10.74
C LEU A 113 23.24 9.42 10.57
N GLN A 114 23.38 8.68 11.66
CA GLN A 114 23.94 7.32 11.67
C GLN A 114 22.87 6.28 11.33
N VAL A 115 23.30 5.06 10.98
CA VAL A 115 22.40 3.94 10.70
C VAL A 115 21.48 3.68 11.90
N GLY A 116 20.17 3.60 11.63
CA GLY A 116 19.14 3.46 12.66
C GLY A 116 18.67 4.78 13.29
N GLU A 117 19.37 5.89 13.05
CA GLU A 117 18.96 7.19 13.57
C GLU A 117 17.90 7.85 12.69
N SER A 118 16.94 8.51 13.35
CA SER A 118 15.93 9.33 12.71
C SER A 118 15.91 10.74 13.25
N GLN A 119 15.50 11.68 12.40
CA GLN A 119 15.32 13.08 12.78
C GLN A 119 14.09 13.66 12.07
N ARG A 120 13.30 14.42 12.83
CA ARG A 120 12.14 15.15 12.32
C ARG A 120 12.39 16.66 12.35
N LEU A 121 11.98 17.32 11.28
CA LEU A 121 11.97 18.77 11.12
C LEU A 121 10.52 19.23 10.90
N THR A 122 10.04 20.14 11.73
CA THR A 122 8.63 20.60 11.69
C THR A 122 8.48 22.07 11.38
N ARG A 123 9.39 22.90 11.88
CA ARG A 123 9.28 24.36 11.75
C ARG A 123 10.07 24.86 10.55
N HIS A 124 9.47 25.80 9.82
CA HIS A 124 10.11 26.50 8.68
C HIS A 124 10.63 25.56 7.58
N CYS A 125 9.98 24.39 7.40
CA CYS A 125 10.33 23.45 6.34
C CYS A 125 9.32 23.56 5.20
N GLN A 126 9.83 23.68 3.98
CA GLN A 126 9.05 23.63 2.76
C GLN A 126 9.66 22.61 1.78
N VAL A 127 8.80 21.94 1.06
CA VAL A 127 9.18 21.10 -0.09
C VAL A 127 8.32 21.53 -1.25
N TRP A 128 8.94 21.83 -2.39
CA TRP A 128 8.29 22.42 -3.58
C TRP A 128 7.47 23.68 -3.25
N GLY A 129 7.96 24.53 -2.32
CA GLY A 129 7.31 25.76 -1.90
C GLY A 129 6.08 25.58 -1.00
N LEU A 130 5.83 24.39 -0.46
CA LEU A 130 4.69 24.09 0.39
C LEU A 130 5.14 23.67 1.80
N PRO A 131 4.44 24.14 2.86
CA PRO A 131 4.83 23.87 4.24
C PRO A 131 4.52 22.42 4.63
N VAL A 132 5.54 21.70 5.09
CA VAL A 132 5.44 20.29 5.51
C VAL A 132 6.33 20.01 6.71
N ALA A 133 6.02 18.95 7.46
CA ALA A 133 7.00 18.29 8.30
C ALA A 133 7.82 17.31 7.45
N VAL A 134 9.08 17.14 7.80
CA VAL A 134 10.01 16.22 7.13
C VAL A 134 10.62 15.33 8.18
N GLU A 135 10.56 14.02 8.02
CA GLU A 135 11.26 13.07 8.88
C GLU A 135 12.16 12.17 8.02
N ALA A 136 13.38 12.00 8.45
CA ALA A 136 14.33 11.13 7.78
C ALA A 136 14.85 10.04 8.72
N LEU A 137 15.09 8.85 8.16
CA LEU A 137 15.68 7.69 8.83
C LEU A 137 16.84 7.18 7.98
N ARG A 138 18.00 6.95 8.60
CA ARG A 138 19.11 6.24 7.97
C ARG A 138 18.88 4.73 8.09
N LEU A 139 18.64 4.08 6.96
CA LEU A 139 18.39 2.64 6.90
C LEU A 139 19.66 1.81 7.14
N GLU A 140 19.50 0.50 7.42
CA GLU A 140 20.61 -0.43 7.65
C GLU A 140 21.57 -0.55 6.46
N ASP A 141 21.06 -0.38 5.24
CA ASP A 141 21.85 -0.37 4.00
C ASP A 141 22.58 0.96 3.73
N GLY A 142 22.50 1.91 4.66
CA GLY A 142 23.07 3.24 4.55
C GLY A 142 22.23 4.24 3.72
N ASN A 143 21.16 3.80 3.09
CA ASN A 143 20.26 4.68 2.35
C ASN A 143 19.45 5.58 3.27
N LEU A 144 19.02 6.74 2.75
CA LEU A 144 18.18 7.68 3.48
C LEU A 144 16.72 7.51 3.04
N LEU A 145 15.85 7.17 3.98
CA LEU A 145 14.41 7.25 3.85
C LEU A 145 13.96 8.63 4.29
N VAL A 146 13.35 9.41 3.40
CA VAL A 146 12.83 10.74 3.71
C VAL A 146 11.34 10.77 3.44
N VAL A 147 10.56 11.11 4.46
CA VAL A 147 9.09 11.13 4.42
C VAL A 147 8.62 12.53 4.79
N ILE A 148 7.64 13.03 4.03
CA ILE A 148 6.95 14.29 4.30
C ILE A 148 5.50 14.05 4.67
N GLY A 149 4.96 14.94 5.50
CA GLY A 149 3.55 14.94 5.92
C GLY A 149 3.10 16.33 6.37
N PRO A 150 1.82 16.50 6.77
CA PRO A 150 1.35 17.71 7.39
C PRO A 150 2.21 18.10 8.60
N GLN A 151 2.32 19.42 8.87
CA GLN A 151 3.15 19.90 9.97
C GLN A 151 2.69 19.44 11.37
N SER A 152 1.37 19.21 11.51
CA SER A 152 0.75 18.73 12.75
C SER A 152 1.04 17.27 13.07
N ASP A 153 1.41 16.48 12.05
CA ASP A 153 1.48 15.03 12.19
C ASP A 153 2.81 14.56 12.76
N GLU A 154 2.74 13.52 13.56
CA GLU A 154 3.90 12.85 14.18
C GLU A 154 4.15 11.48 13.56
N ASN A 155 5.34 10.91 13.82
CA ASN A 155 5.70 9.55 13.42
C ASN A 155 5.58 9.26 11.91
N LEU A 156 6.06 10.20 11.06
CA LEU A 156 5.90 10.10 9.61
C LEU A 156 6.53 8.82 9.05
N VAL A 157 7.73 8.46 9.50
CA VAL A 157 8.45 7.27 9.04
C VAL A 157 7.75 6.00 9.51
N ALA A 158 7.30 5.94 10.77
CA ALA A 158 6.60 4.77 11.30
C ALA A 158 5.27 4.51 10.59
N ASP A 159 4.48 5.57 10.35
CA ASP A 159 3.23 5.47 9.57
C ASP A 159 3.50 5.09 8.11
N TYR A 160 4.57 5.64 7.51
CA TYR A 160 4.95 5.30 6.14
C TYR A 160 5.29 3.82 5.97
N ALA A 161 5.82 3.17 7.00
CA ALA A 161 6.14 1.75 6.96
C ALA A 161 4.90 0.87 6.67
N LEU A 162 3.69 1.34 7.00
CA LEU A 162 2.44 0.66 6.65
C LEU A 162 2.24 0.51 5.13
N ARG A 163 2.87 1.38 4.33
CA ARG A 163 2.83 1.31 2.87
C ARG A 163 3.30 -0.05 2.33
N TRP A 164 4.18 -0.73 3.04
CA TRP A 164 4.66 -2.07 2.64
C TRP A 164 3.52 -3.07 2.39
N GLY A 165 2.36 -2.86 3.01
CA GLY A 165 1.17 -3.68 2.77
C GLY A 165 0.72 -3.73 1.31
N ILE A 166 0.95 -2.65 0.51
CA ILE A 166 0.57 -2.65 -0.90
C ILE A 166 1.58 -3.42 -1.78
N GLU A 167 2.85 -3.43 -1.40
CA GLU A 167 3.85 -4.28 -2.05
C GLU A 167 3.57 -5.77 -1.76
N THR A 168 3.11 -6.06 -0.55
CA THR A 168 2.63 -7.39 -0.18
C THR A 168 1.44 -7.80 -1.05
N LEU A 169 0.44 -6.93 -1.22
CA LEU A 169 -0.70 -7.16 -2.12
C LEU A 169 -0.24 -7.52 -3.54
N PHE A 170 0.59 -6.68 -4.15
CA PHE A 170 1.02 -6.92 -5.52
C PHE A 170 1.84 -8.21 -5.65
N GLY A 171 2.66 -8.53 -4.65
CA GLY A 171 3.36 -9.81 -4.58
C GLY A 171 2.43 -11.01 -4.48
N LEU A 172 1.32 -10.91 -3.71
CA LEU A 172 0.31 -11.97 -3.60
C LEU A 172 -0.46 -12.14 -4.91
N PHE A 173 -0.78 -11.06 -5.59
CA PHE A 173 -1.51 -11.14 -6.86
C PHE A 173 -0.63 -11.69 -7.98
N LYS A 174 0.63 -11.26 -8.08
CA LYS A 174 1.53 -11.62 -9.18
C LYS A 174 2.19 -13.00 -9.02
N THR A 175 2.93 -13.21 -7.96
CA THR A 175 3.86 -14.36 -7.87
C THR A 175 3.69 -15.23 -6.63
N ARG A 176 3.35 -14.64 -5.48
CA ARG A 176 3.36 -15.35 -4.19
C ARG A 176 2.03 -16.01 -3.81
N GLY A 177 0.99 -15.89 -4.66
CA GLY A 177 -0.34 -16.41 -4.36
C GLY A 177 -1.12 -16.77 -5.61
N PHE A 178 -1.73 -15.77 -6.27
CA PHE A 178 -2.71 -15.98 -7.34
C PHE A 178 -2.13 -16.09 -8.76
N CYS A 179 -0.83 -15.83 -8.94
CA CYS A 179 -0.15 -15.93 -10.24
C CYS A 179 -0.86 -15.19 -11.38
N LEU A 180 -1.33 -13.96 -11.12
CA LEU A 180 -2.07 -13.13 -12.09
C LEU A 180 -1.36 -13.03 -13.45
N GLU A 181 -0.02 -12.97 -13.45
CA GLU A 181 0.79 -12.84 -14.67
C GLU A 181 0.69 -14.06 -15.59
N SER A 182 0.37 -15.24 -15.07
CA SER A 182 0.18 -16.46 -15.87
C SER A 182 -1.13 -16.49 -16.68
N THR A 183 -2.04 -15.55 -16.44
CA THR A 183 -3.34 -15.50 -17.14
C THR A 183 -3.22 -14.91 -18.54
N HIS A 184 -2.18 -14.17 -18.82
CA HIS A 184 -1.87 -13.56 -20.13
C HIS A 184 -2.99 -12.67 -20.70
N PHE A 185 -3.82 -12.09 -19.85
CA PHE A 185 -4.91 -11.22 -20.30
C PHE A 185 -4.37 -9.94 -20.94
N THR A 186 -4.90 -9.63 -22.13
CA THR A 186 -4.51 -8.46 -22.93
C THR A 186 -5.56 -7.34 -22.92
N GLU A 187 -6.78 -7.63 -22.44
CA GLU A 187 -7.90 -6.70 -22.39
C GLU A 187 -8.03 -6.07 -20.99
N ALA A 188 -8.03 -4.73 -20.94
CA ALA A 188 -8.12 -3.99 -19.69
C ALA A 188 -9.37 -4.35 -18.86
N GLU A 189 -10.50 -4.55 -19.53
CA GLU A 189 -11.77 -4.87 -18.84
C GLU A 189 -11.75 -6.27 -18.21
N ARG A 190 -11.19 -7.26 -18.89
CA ARG A 190 -11.01 -8.61 -18.32
C ARG A 190 -10.03 -8.59 -17.16
N LEU A 191 -8.92 -7.84 -17.31
CA LEU A 191 -7.95 -7.67 -16.23
C LEU A 191 -8.57 -6.96 -15.01
N ARG A 192 -9.41 -5.94 -15.24
CA ARG A 192 -10.13 -5.23 -14.19
C ARG A 192 -11.08 -6.16 -13.41
N LYS A 193 -11.84 -7.00 -14.12
CA LYS A 193 -12.75 -7.99 -13.50
C LYS A 193 -11.97 -9.05 -12.73
N LEU A 194 -10.88 -9.55 -13.31
CA LEU A 194 -10.02 -10.52 -12.62
C LEU A 194 -9.41 -9.92 -11.35
N PHE A 195 -8.96 -8.66 -11.39
CA PHE A 195 -8.46 -7.98 -10.21
C PHE A 195 -9.52 -7.87 -9.10
N ALA A 196 -10.80 -7.65 -9.46
CA ALA A 196 -11.92 -7.69 -8.50
C ALA A 196 -12.10 -9.07 -7.88
N LEU A 197 -12.10 -10.14 -8.68
CA LEU A 197 -12.21 -11.51 -8.19
C LEU A 197 -11.06 -11.89 -7.26
N LEU A 198 -9.83 -11.49 -7.62
CA LEU A 198 -8.66 -11.71 -6.76
C LEU A 198 -8.73 -10.92 -5.46
N THR A 199 -9.34 -9.73 -5.47
CA THR A 199 -9.59 -8.96 -4.25
C THR A 199 -10.55 -9.69 -3.31
N LEU A 200 -11.64 -10.26 -3.83
CA LEU A 200 -12.56 -11.08 -3.04
C LEU A 200 -11.87 -12.35 -2.50
N ALA A 201 -11.10 -13.04 -3.34
CA ALA A 201 -10.33 -14.20 -2.92
C ALA A 201 -9.27 -13.86 -1.84
N LEU A 202 -8.63 -12.68 -1.93
CA LEU A 202 -7.72 -12.17 -0.91
C LEU A 202 -8.46 -11.96 0.43
N CYS A 203 -9.62 -11.30 0.39
CA CYS A 203 -10.45 -11.08 1.59
C CYS A 203 -10.83 -12.42 2.22
N TRP A 204 -11.24 -13.39 1.40
CA TRP A 204 -11.61 -14.72 1.89
C TRP A 204 -10.44 -15.44 2.55
N ALA A 205 -9.31 -15.52 1.86
CA ALA A 205 -8.10 -16.12 2.43
C ALA A 205 -7.64 -15.44 3.73
N MET A 206 -7.69 -14.11 3.79
CA MET A 206 -7.30 -13.38 5.00
C MET A 206 -8.28 -13.61 6.15
N LYS A 207 -9.60 -13.55 5.92
CA LYS A 207 -10.61 -13.82 6.97
C LYS A 207 -10.49 -15.24 7.49
N THR A 208 -10.34 -16.23 6.60
CA THR A 208 -10.10 -17.62 6.97
C THR A 208 -8.81 -17.80 7.78
N GLY A 209 -7.72 -17.15 7.35
CA GLY A 209 -6.45 -17.21 8.07
C GLY A 209 -6.48 -16.53 9.43
N LEU A 210 -7.21 -15.43 9.58
CA LEU A 210 -7.47 -14.78 10.87
C LEU A 210 -8.24 -15.69 11.81
N PHE A 211 -9.33 -16.29 11.33
CA PHE A 211 -10.12 -17.26 12.10
C PHE A 211 -9.27 -18.45 12.57
N LEU A 212 -8.53 -19.08 11.67
CA LEU A 212 -7.66 -20.20 12.03
C LEU A 212 -6.58 -19.79 13.05
N HIS A 213 -6.03 -18.58 12.92
CA HIS A 213 -5.04 -18.05 13.86
C HIS A 213 -5.65 -17.80 15.25
N GLN A 214 -6.93 -17.42 15.34
CA GLN A 214 -7.63 -17.28 16.63
C GLN A 214 -7.87 -18.65 17.30
N VAL A 215 -8.20 -19.68 16.51
CA VAL A 215 -8.39 -21.04 17.03
C VAL A 215 -7.07 -21.68 17.42
N GLN A 216 -6.05 -21.56 16.56
CA GLN A 216 -4.70 -22.09 16.79
C GLN A 216 -3.66 -21.06 16.36
N PRO A 217 -3.07 -20.32 17.30
CA PRO A 217 -2.12 -19.27 17.01
C PRO A 217 -0.89 -19.77 16.24
N VAL A 218 -0.55 -19.09 15.14
CA VAL A 218 0.69 -19.37 14.39
C VAL A 218 1.90 -18.98 15.22
N ALA A 219 2.85 -19.88 15.37
CA ALA A 219 4.07 -19.66 16.13
C ALA A 219 4.89 -18.46 15.60
N ILE A 220 5.45 -17.68 16.52
CA ILE A 220 6.39 -16.60 16.20
C ILE A 220 7.81 -17.21 16.17
N LYS A 221 8.54 -16.97 15.08
CA LYS A 221 9.93 -17.40 14.92
C LYS A 221 10.90 -16.47 15.66
N LYS A 222 12.14 -16.90 15.83
CA LYS A 222 13.21 -16.15 16.55
C LYS A 222 13.41 -14.70 16.02
N HIS A 223 13.14 -14.46 14.75
CA HIS A 223 13.22 -13.13 14.14
C HIS A 223 11.96 -12.26 14.31
N GLY A 224 11.02 -12.62 15.20
CA GLY A 224 9.82 -11.84 15.55
C GLY A 224 8.67 -11.93 14.54
N ARG A 225 8.77 -12.72 13.47
CA ARG A 225 7.70 -12.87 12.49
C ARG A 225 6.98 -14.21 12.65
N ARG A 226 5.67 -14.24 12.29
CA ARG A 226 4.89 -15.47 12.24
C ARG A 226 5.57 -16.50 11.32
N ALA A 227 5.51 -17.77 11.68
CA ALA A 227 6.04 -18.89 10.87
C ALA A 227 5.36 -18.99 9.50
N LYS A 228 4.10 -18.59 9.41
CA LYS A 228 3.29 -18.53 8.21
C LYS A 228 2.45 -17.25 8.21
N SER A 229 2.31 -16.56 7.08
CA SER A 229 1.44 -15.38 7.00
C SER A 229 -0.03 -15.79 7.12
N LEU A 230 -0.88 -14.88 7.61
CA LEU A 230 -2.32 -15.13 7.71
C LEU A 230 -2.94 -15.44 6.35
N PHE A 231 -2.55 -14.70 5.30
CA PHE A 231 -2.95 -15.02 3.94
C PHE A 231 -2.61 -16.47 3.57
N ARG A 232 -1.36 -16.89 3.75
CA ARG A 232 -0.94 -18.23 3.38
C ARG A 232 -1.64 -19.30 4.19
N LEU A 233 -1.89 -19.05 5.48
CA LEU A 233 -2.64 -19.96 6.34
C LEU A 233 -4.05 -20.21 5.79
N GLY A 234 -4.80 -19.14 5.52
CA GLY A 234 -6.16 -19.27 4.99
C GLY A 234 -6.21 -19.75 3.55
N PHE A 235 -5.28 -19.29 2.69
CA PHE A 235 -5.21 -19.72 1.29
C PHE A 235 -4.94 -21.23 1.15
N ASP A 236 -3.98 -21.77 1.93
CA ASP A 236 -3.69 -23.19 1.89
C ASP A 236 -4.85 -24.02 2.46
N TYR A 237 -5.53 -23.52 3.50
CA TYR A 237 -6.71 -24.19 4.05
C TYR A 237 -7.87 -24.23 3.04
N LEU A 238 -8.22 -23.10 2.43
CA LEU A 238 -9.24 -23.04 1.38
C LEU A 238 -8.89 -23.96 0.20
N ARG A 239 -7.62 -23.96 -0.22
CA ARG A 239 -7.17 -24.88 -1.27
C ARG A 239 -7.33 -26.35 -0.86
N HIS A 240 -7.03 -26.68 0.38
CA HIS A 240 -7.23 -28.05 0.89
C HIS A 240 -8.69 -28.46 0.83
N LEU A 241 -9.62 -27.62 1.30
CA LEU A 241 -11.06 -27.90 1.26
C LEU A 241 -11.60 -28.08 -0.16
N LEU A 242 -11.12 -27.26 -1.10
CA LEU A 242 -11.56 -27.33 -2.51
C LEU A 242 -11.03 -28.56 -3.25
N LEU A 243 -9.83 -29.04 -2.90
CA LEU A 243 -9.19 -30.17 -3.56
C LEU A 243 -9.54 -31.54 -2.95
N ASN A 244 -10.10 -31.54 -1.74
CA ASN A 244 -10.43 -32.77 -1.00
C ASN A 244 -11.90 -32.74 -0.56
N PRO A 245 -12.87 -32.84 -1.51
CA PRO A 245 -14.28 -32.81 -1.18
C PRO A 245 -14.66 -34.04 -0.34
N SER A 246 -15.14 -33.80 0.85
CA SER A 246 -15.70 -34.80 1.78
C SER A 246 -16.78 -34.14 2.62
N PRO A 247 -17.69 -34.90 3.26
CA PRO A 247 -18.72 -34.29 4.12
C PRO A 247 -18.16 -33.34 5.19
N LEU A 248 -17.05 -33.72 5.84
CA LEU A 248 -16.38 -32.88 6.84
C LEU A 248 -15.81 -31.61 6.20
N CYS A 249 -15.16 -31.73 5.05
CA CYS A 249 -14.64 -30.56 4.31
C CYS A 249 -15.76 -29.65 3.79
N GLU A 250 -16.95 -30.18 3.50
CA GLU A 250 -18.10 -29.39 3.05
C GLU A 250 -18.61 -28.46 4.16
N ASP A 251 -18.71 -28.93 5.38
CA ASP A 251 -19.14 -28.11 6.51
C ASP A 251 -18.10 -27.02 6.83
N ASP A 252 -16.83 -27.39 6.82
CA ASP A 252 -15.74 -26.43 6.98
C ASP A 252 -15.74 -25.40 5.85
N PHE A 253 -15.96 -25.80 4.61
CA PHE A 253 -16.06 -24.91 3.47
C PHE A 253 -17.24 -23.93 3.61
N ARG A 254 -18.43 -24.42 3.99
CA ARG A 254 -19.59 -23.58 4.27
C ARG A 254 -19.31 -22.58 5.39
N HIS A 255 -18.57 -22.99 6.43
CA HIS A 255 -18.14 -22.08 7.48
C HIS A 255 -17.25 -20.97 6.92
N THR A 256 -16.27 -21.30 6.07
CA THR A 256 -15.40 -20.27 5.47
C THR A 256 -16.16 -19.29 4.59
N ILE A 257 -17.23 -19.73 3.90
CA ILE A 257 -18.11 -18.83 3.14
C ILE A 257 -18.83 -17.85 4.06
N LYS A 258 -19.33 -18.33 5.21
CA LYS A 258 -19.98 -17.44 6.21
C LYS A 258 -19.03 -16.36 6.74
N LEU A 259 -17.74 -16.63 6.81
CA LEU A 259 -16.74 -15.60 7.19
C LEU A 259 -16.69 -14.43 6.19
N LEU A 260 -17.10 -14.61 4.93
CA LEU A 260 -17.18 -13.52 3.95
C LEU A 260 -18.43 -12.66 4.13
N SER A 261 -19.51 -13.23 4.66
CA SER A 261 -20.71 -12.44 4.91
C SER A 261 -20.47 -11.47 6.07
N CYS A 262 -21.03 -10.27 5.98
CA CYS A 262 -20.95 -9.25 7.03
C CYS A 262 -22.10 -9.38 8.04
N THR A 263 -22.78 -10.55 8.04
CA THR A 263 -23.88 -10.88 8.96
C THR A 263 -23.40 -11.76 10.09
#